data_5631fc28095a553b25f5004b2ddfb16c
#
_entry.id   5631fc28095a553b25f5004b2ddfb16c
#
_cell.length_a   1.000
_cell.length_b   1.000
_cell.length_c   1.000
_cell.angle_alpha   90.00
_cell.angle_beta   90.00
_cell.angle_gamma   90.00
#
_symmetry.space_group_name_H-M   'P 1'
#
loop_
_entity.id
_entity.type
_entity.pdbx_description
1 polymer ?
#
loop_
_entity_poly.entity_id
_entity_poly.type
_entity_poly.pdbx_seq_one_letter_code
_entity_poly.pdbx_strand_id
1 'polypeptide(L)'
;MKSYVLDSFALLAFLRDEKGAETVNDLLLLASESEALVGMTEVNYAEVKYISLRKDGEEAWNKARTELSFLPIQFHSAQRALAERAANFKAAYRMSLADAFAAALAEELSAELVTDDPEFKPLAKRIQIRWLNGE
;
A
#
# COMPACT_ATOMS: atom_id res chain seq x y z
N MET A 1 15.38 -9.65 -6.43
CA MET A 1 15.23 -8.34 -5.80
C MET A 1 14.01 -8.33 -4.88
N LYS A 2 14.01 -7.48 -3.89
CA LYS A 2 12.90 -7.42 -2.93
C LYS A 2 11.68 -6.76 -3.53
N SER A 3 10.52 -7.24 -3.11
CA SER A 3 9.23 -6.67 -3.50
C SER A 3 8.53 -6.09 -2.28
N TYR A 4 7.85 -4.98 -2.48
CA TYR A 4 7.11 -4.27 -1.44
C TYR A 4 5.72 -3.95 -1.94
N VAL A 5 4.74 -4.05 -1.05
CA VAL A 5 3.36 -3.64 -1.35
C VAL A 5 3.00 -2.52 -0.39
N LEU A 6 2.62 -1.37 -0.94
CA LEU A 6 2.15 -0.25 -0.15
C LEU A 6 0.66 -0.41 0.12
N ASP A 7 0.25 -0.26 1.39
CA ASP A 7 -1.17 -0.12 1.67
C ASP A 7 -1.56 1.34 1.47
N SER A 8 -2.84 1.65 1.67
CA SER A 8 -3.33 3.02 1.50
C SER A 8 -2.65 3.98 2.48
N PHE A 9 -2.40 3.52 3.69
CA PHE A 9 -1.79 4.32 4.74
C PHE A 9 -0.39 4.77 4.37
N ALA A 10 0.41 3.84 3.80
CA ALA A 10 1.79 4.15 3.42
C ALA A 10 1.85 5.21 2.32
N LEU A 11 1.00 5.07 1.30
CA LEU A 11 0.99 6.04 0.21
C LEU A 11 0.47 7.40 0.68
N LEU A 12 -0.56 7.42 1.54
CA LEU A 12 -1.07 8.67 2.11
C LEU A 12 0.02 9.39 2.92
N ALA A 13 0.77 8.65 3.74
CA ALA A 13 1.85 9.24 4.52
C ALA A 13 2.88 9.91 3.60
N PHE A 14 3.22 9.25 2.49
CA PHE A 14 4.16 9.81 1.52
C PHE A 14 3.61 11.08 0.86
N LEU A 15 2.37 11.02 0.37
CA LEU A 15 1.75 12.14 -0.34
C LEU A 15 1.53 13.36 0.57
N ARG A 16 1.29 13.13 1.85
CA ARG A 16 1.00 14.18 2.80
C ARG A 16 2.22 14.59 3.63
N ASP A 17 3.37 14.02 3.30
CA ASP A 17 4.64 14.28 4.00
C ASP A 17 4.50 14.10 5.51
N GLU A 18 3.85 13.01 5.90
CA GLU A 18 3.64 12.65 7.29
C GLU A 18 4.70 11.66 7.77
N LYS A 19 4.64 11.29 9.04
CA LYS A 19 5.57 10.33 9.60
C LYS A 19 5.54 9.03 8.79
N GLY A 20 6.71 8.55 8.39
CA GLY A 20 6.83 7.36 7.54
C GLY A 20 7.07 7.68 6.07
N ALA A 21 6.88 8.95 5.66
CA ALA A 21 7.09 9.36 4.27
C ALA A 21 8.52 9.05 3.80
N GLU A 22 9.50 9.23 4.67
CA GLU A 22 10.90 9.00 4.32
C GLU A 22 11.15 7.52 3.97
N THR A 23 10.57 6.61 4.76
CA THR A 23 10.71 5.18 4.48
C THR A 23 10.13 4.83 3.11
N VAL A 24 8.95 5.36 2.79
CA VAL A 24 8.31 5.12 1.50
C VAL A 24 9.17 5.71 0.39
N ASN A 25 9.68 6.92 0.59
CA ASN A 25 10.54 7.56 -0.39
C ASN A 25 11.79 6.71 -0.69
N ASP A 26 12.40 6.14 0.33
CA ASP A 26 13.59 5.30 0.15
C ASP A 26 13.26 4.07 -0.69
N LEU A 27 12.10 3.45 -0.47
CA LEU A 27 11.67 2.30 -1.26
C LEU A 27 11.41 2.68 -2.72
N LEU A 28 10.80 3.84 -2.93
CA LEU A 28 10.54 4.32 -4.28
C LEU A 28 11.84 4.65 -5.03
N LEU A 29 12.84 5.17 -4.31
CA LEU A 29 14.16 5.41 -4.91
C LEU A 29 14.80 4.10 -5.36
N LEU A 30 14.74 3.07 -4.52
CA LEU A 30 15.25 1.74 -4.92
C LEU A 30 14.52 1.22 -6.15
N ALA A 31 13.20 1.42 -6.21
CA ALA A 31 12.42 0.97 -7.36
C ALA A 31 12.80 1.74 -8.63
N SER A 32 13.08 3.04 -8.51
CA SER A 32 13.49 3.86 -9.64
C SER A 32 14.84 3.42 -10.21
N GLU A 33 15.68 2.77 -9.38
CA GLU A 33 16.96 2.25 -9.78
C GLU A 33 16.91 0.77 -10.14
N SER A 34 15.71 0.22 -10.27
CA SER A 34 15.48 -1.19 -10.57
C SER A 34 16.06 -2.14 -9.52
N GLU A 35 16.18 -1.68 -8.28
CA GLU A 35 16.70 -2.48 -7.18
C GLU A 35 15.60 -3.00 -6.26
N ALA A 36 14.35 -2.66 -6.55
CA ALA A 36 13.19 -3.14 -5.81
C ALA A 36 11.96 -3.08 -6.70
N LEU A 37 10.93 -3.83 -6.35
CA LEU A 37 9.62 -3.72 -6.97
C LEU A 37 8.66 -3.18 -5.93
N VAL A 38 7.91 -2.14 -6.28
CA VAL A 38 6.90 -1.56 -5.39
C VAL A 38 5.56 -1.67 -6.08
N GLY A 39 4.61 -2.35 -5.43
CA GLY A 39 3.28 -2.57 -5.96
C GLY A 39 2.20 -2.04 -5.05
N MET A 40 1.00 -1.90 -5.59
CA MET A 40 -0.17 -1.44 -4.86
C MET A 40 -1.41 -1.93 -5.58
N THR A 41 -2.47 -2.27 -4.84
CA THR A 41 -3.72 -2.67 -5.47
C THR A 41 -4.52 -1.45 -5.90
N GLU A 42 -5.35 -1.62 -6.93
CA GLU A 42 -6.27 -0.57 -7.35
C GLU A 42 -7.32 -0.26 -6.29
N VAL A 43 -7.64 -1.23 -5.44
CA VAL A 43 -8.57 -1.00 -4.31
C VAL A 43 -7.95 -0.01 -3.33
N ASN A 44 -6.67 -0.18 -3.02
CA ASN A 44 -5.96 0.75 -2.14
C ASN A 44 -5.79 2.13 -2.79
N TYR A 45 -5.58 2.16 -4.11
CA TYR A 45 -5.54 3.42 -4.84
C TYR A 45 -6.87 4.18 -4.68
N ALA A 46 -8.00 3.48 -4.82
CA ALA A 46 -9.31 4.10 -4.65
C ALA A 46 -9.47 4.68 -3.24
N GLU A 47 -8.98 3.96 -2.25
CA GLU A 47 -9.04 4.45 -0.87
C GLU A 47 -8.19 5.71 -0.68
N VAL A 48 -7.00 5.74 -1.24
CA VAL A 48 -6.13 6.91 -1.20
C VAL A 48 -6.85 8.13 -1.80
N LYS A 49 -7.49 7.93 -2.95
CA LYS A 49 -8.19 9.02 -3.63
C LYS A 49 -9.34 9.55 -2.77
N TYR A 50 -10.23 8.67 -2.27
CA TYR A 50 -11.39 9.18 -1.57
C TYR A 50 -11.01 9.85 -0.24
N ILE A 51 -9.99 9.34 0.45
CA ILE A 51 -9.53 9.97 1.67
C ILE A 51 -8.94 11.35 1.36
N SER A 52 -8.13 11.45 0.30
CA SER A 52 -7.55 12.72 -0.11
C SER A 52 -8.62 13.74 -0.49
N LEU A 53 -9.63 13.31 -1.24
CA LEU A 53 -10.74 14.19 -1.62
C LEU A 53 -11.48 14.72 -0.40
N ARG A 54 -11.74 13.86 0.58
CA ARG A 54 -12.46 14.25 1.78
C ARG A 54 -11.68 15.18 2.69
N LYS A 55 -10.37 14.93 2.82
CA LYS A 55 -9.53 15.70 3.75
C LYS A 55 -8.94 16.95 3.14
N ASP A 56 -8.50 16.87 1.89
CA ASP A 56 -7.69 17.92 1.28
C ASP A 56 -8.33 18.58 0.06
N GLY A 57 -9.37 17.97 -0.50
CA GLY A 57 -10.12 18.52 -1.63
C GLY A 57 -9.59 18.10 -2.99
N GLU A 58 -10.35 18.48 -4.02
CA GLU A 58 -10.10 18.03 -5.39
C GLU A 58 -8.79 18.57 -5.97
N GLU A 59 -8.47 19.83 -5.67
CA GLU A 59 -7.24 20.44 -6.20
C GLU A 59 -6.00 19.72 -5.67
N ALA A 60 -5.98 19.42 -4.37
CA ALA A 60 -4.88 18.70 -3.77
C ALA A 60 -4.76 17.29 -4.34
N TRP A 61 -5.90 16.63 -4.59
CA TRP A 61 -5.88 15.32 -5.21
C TRP A 61 -5.33 15.36 -6.64
N ASN A 62 -5.70 16.38 -7.42
CA ASN A 62 -5.19 16.50 -8.79
C ASN A 62 -3.66 16.65 -8.81
N LYS A 63 -3.11 17.39 -7.85
CA LYS A 63 -1.66 17.50 -7.70
C LYS A 63 -1.03 16.15 -7.33
N ALA A 64 -1.63 15.47 -6.36
CA ALA A 64 -1.14 14.17 -5.93
C ALA A 64 -1.17 13.16 -7.07
N ARG A 65 -2.24 13.15 -7.85
CA ARG A 65 -2.37 12.24 -8.99
C ARG A 65 -1.27 12.49 -10.02
N THR A 66 -0.95 13.75 -10.28
CA THR A 66 0.14 14.08 -11.19
C THR A 66 1.47 13.55 -10.67
N GLU A 67 1.74 13.73 -9.38
CA GLU A 67 2.94 13.21 -8.74
C GLU A 67 3.01 11.69 -8.86
N LEU A 68 1.89 11.01 -8.59
CA LEU A 68 1.82 9.55 -8.64
C LEU A 68 2.17 9.00 -10.03
N SER A 69 1.83 9.75 -11.09
CA SER A 69 2.10 9.29 -12.45
C SER A 69 3.59 9.17 -12.77
N PHE A 70 4.44 9.79 -11.97
CA PHE A 70 5.90 9.75 -12.16
C PHE A 70 6.58 8.75 -11.22
N LEU A 71 5.83 8.11 -10.29
CA LEU A 71 6.42 7.21 -9.32
C LEU A 71 6.49 5.78 -9.87
N PRO A 72 7.54 5.02 -9.52
CA PRO A 72 7.69 3.66 -10.00
C PRO A 72 6.85 2.67 -9.17
N ILE A 73 5.55 2.85 -9.19
CA ILE A 73 4.60 1.97 -8.50
C ILE A 73 3.84 1.16 -9.54
N GLN A 74 3.83 -0.17 -9.38
CA GLN A 74 3.04 -1.06 -10.24
C GLN A 74 1.66 -1.22 -9.61
N PHE A 75 0.62 -0.79 -10.31
CA PHE A 75 -0.75 -0.93 -9.84
C PHE A 75 -1.32 -2.25 -10.34
N HIS A 76 -1.90 -3.03 -9.42
CA HIS A 76 -2.44 -4.34 -9.71
C HIS A 76 -3.96 -4.33 -9.66
N SER A 77 -4.57 -4.82 -10.73
CA SER A 77 -6.03 -4.88 -10.83
C SER A 77 -6.60 -5.86 -9.81
N ALA A 78 -7.79 -5.54 -9.30
CA ALA A 78 -8.49 -6.40 -8.36
C ALA A 78 -9.23 -7.52 -9.12
N GLN A 79 -8.45 -8.45 -9.69
CA GLN A 79 -9.02 -9.58 -10.42
C GLN A 79 -9.55 -10.63 -9.47
N ARG A 80 -10.31 -11.60 -10.01
CA ARG A 80 -11.01 -12.58 -9.17
C ARG A 80 -10.07 -13.36 -8.26
N ALA A 81 -8.92 -13.79 -8.76
CA ALA A 81 -7.98 -14.55 -7.94
C ALA A 81 -7.52 -13.74 -6.73
N LEU A 82 -7.22 -12.45 -6.93
CA LEU A 82 -6.84 -11.58 -5.82
C LEU A 82 -8.01 -11.33 -4.89
N ALA A 83 -9.21 -11.16 -5.44
CA ALA A 83 -10.41 -10.94 -4.64
C ALA A 83 -10.70 -12.13 -3.72
N GLU A 84 -10.52 -13.35 -4.23
CA GLU A 84 -10.74 -14.54 -3.39
C GLU A 84 -9.71 -14.60 -2.26
N ARG A 85 -8.46 -14.29 -2.55
CA ARG A 85 -7.42 -14.26 -1.52
C ARG A 85 -7.72 -13.19 -0.46
N ALA A 86 -8.16 -12.01 -0.91
CA ALA A 86 -8.55 -10.93 0.00
C ALA A 86 -9.73 -11.34 0.89
N ALA A 87 -10.72 -12.03 0.31
CA ALA A 87 -11.87 -12.52 1.06
C ALA A 87 -11.44 -13.49 2.16
N ASN A 88 -10.46 -14.35 1.88
CA ASN A 88 -9.94 -15.27 2.88
C ASN A 88 -9.31 -14.52 4.05
N PHE A 89 -8.55 -13.47 3.77
CA PHE A 89 -7.97 -12.64 4.83
C PHE A 89 -9.05 -11.98 5.67
N LYS A 90 -10.04 -11.38 5.01
CA LYS A 90 -11.10 -10.67 5.74
C LYS A 90 -11.96 -11.61 6.58
N ALA A 91 -12.16 -12.84 6.11
CA ALA A 91 -12.91 -13.83 6.88
C ALA A 91 -12.16 -14.30 8.12
N ALA A 92 -10.84 -14.36 8.05
CA ALA A 92 -10.01 -14.88 9.13
C ALA A 92 -9.55 -13.81 10.14
N TYR A 93 -9.50 -12.54 9.72
CA TYR A 93 -8.97 -11.45 10.54
C TYR A 93 -9.91 -10.26 10.56
N ARG A 94 -9.83 -9.48 11.64
CA ARG A 94 -10.59 -8.24 11.73
C ARG A 94 -9.82 -7.14 11.00
N MET A 95 -10.30 -6.74 9.83
CA MET A 95 -9.66 -5.73 8.99
C MET A 95 -10.66 -5.21 7.96
N SER A 96 -10.36 -4.05 7.39
CA SER A 96 -11.16 -3.50 6.30
C SER A 96 -10.94 -4.32 5.02
N LEU A 97 -11.84 -4.19 4.05
CA LEU A 97 -11.68 -4.87 2.77
C LEU A 97 -10.43 -4.38 2.04
N ALA A 98 -10.16 -3.08 2.09
CA ALA A 98 -8.96 -2.52 1.45
C ALA A 98 -7.68 -3.09 2.07
N ASP A 99 -7.64 -3.22 3.40
CA ASP A 99 -6.50 -3.83 4.08
C ASP A 99 -6.33 -5.29 3.67
N ALA A 100 -7.45 -6.01 3.52
CA ALA A 100 -7.41 -7.40 3.07
C ALA A 100 -6.83 -7.52 1.67
N PHE A 101 -7.15 -6.59 0.78
CA PHE A 101 -6.54 -6.58 -0.57
C PHE A 101 -5.04 -6.32 -0.51
N ALA A 102 -4.59 -5.40 0.33
CA ALA A 102 -3.16 -5.14 0.48
C ALA A 102 -2.42 -6.38 0.99
N ALA A 103 -2.97 -7.04 2.01
CA ALA A 103 -2.40 -8.27 2.53
C ALA A 103 -2.36 -9.38 1.48
N ALA A 104 -3.44 -9.50 0.71
CA ALA A 104 -3.55 -10.50 -0.34
C ALA A 104 -2.48 -10.31 -1.42
N LEU A 105 -2.26 -9.08 -1.84
CA LEU A 105 -1.23 -8.79 -2.84
C LEU A 105 0.17 -9.08 -2.29
N ALA A 106 0.43 -8.69 -1.04
CA ALA A 106 1.71 -8.96 -0.42
C ALA A 106 2.00 -10.46 -0.36
N GLU A 107 0.99 -11.27 0.00
CA GLU A 107 1.14 -12.71 0.03
C GLU A 107 1.38 -13.28 -1.36
N GLU A 108 0.59 -12.83 -2.34
CA GLU A 108 0.72 -13.33 -3.72
C GLU A 108 2.10 -13.06 -4.31
N LEU A 109 2.65 -11.89 -4.03
CA LEU A 109 3.96 -11.49 -4.57
C LEU A 109 5.14 -11.88 -3.67
N SER A 110 4.87 -12.50 -2.52
CA SER A 110 5.90 -12.77 -1.50
C SER A 110 6.62 -11.49 -1.14
N ALA A 111 5.88 -10.39 -1.02
CA ALA A 111 6.40 -9.06 -0.79
C ALA A 111 6.24 -8.67 0.68
N GLU A 112 7.05 -7.68 1.12
CA GLU A 112 6.82 -7.07 2.42
C GLU A 112 5.67 -6.08 2.29
N LEU A 113 4.71 -6.17 3.21
CA LEU A 113 3.63 -5.19 3.28
C LEU A 113 4.15 -3.96 4.04
N VAL A 114 4.03 -2.80 3.43
CA VAL A 114 4.50 -1.54 4.02
C VAL A 114 3.29 -0.81 4.59
N THR A 115 3.25 -0.65 5.90
CA THR A 115 2.09 -0.10 6.59
C THR A 115 2.48 0.47 7.95
N ASP A 116 1.56 1.23 8.54
CA ASP A 116 1.65 1.63 9.94
C ASP A 116 0.35 1.33 10.69
N ASP A 117 -0.55 0.57 10.07
CA ASP A 117 -1.84 0.23 10.65
C ASP A 117 -1.69 -0.96 11.60
N PRO A 118 -1.97 -0.76 12.91
CA PRO A 118 -1.83 -1.83 13.90
C PRO A 118 -2.77 -3.02 13.65
N GLU A 119 -3.80 -2.87 12.82
CA GLU A 119 -4.68 -3.99 12.50
C GLU A 119 -3.96 -5.11 11.77
N PHE A 120 -2.80 -4.83 11.18
CA PHE A 120 -2.00 -5.87 10.53
C PHE A 120 -1.14 -6.69 11.50
N LYS A 121 -1.05 -6.31 12.77
CA LYS A 121 -0.23 -7.06 13.73
C LYS A 121 -0.54 -8.56 13.80
N PRO A 122 -1.82 -8.99 13.77
CA PRO A 122 -2.12 -10.42 13.79
C PRO A 122 -1.59 -11.19 12.58
N LEU A 123 -1.27 -10.49 11.49
CA LEU A 123 -0.79 -11.12 10.25
C LEU A 123 0.72 -11.25 10.20
N ALA A 124 1.45 -10.77 11.21
CA ALA A 124 2.91 -10.71 11.18
C ALA A 124 3.57 -12.08 11.07
N LYS A 125 2.88 -13.15 11.45
CA LYS A 125 3.40 -14.52 11.32
C LYS A 125 3.12 -15.12 9.95
N ARG A 126 2.25 -14.50 9.17
CA ARG A 126 1.82 -15.02 7.87
C ARG A 126 2.44 -14.27 6.71
N ILE A 127 2.60 -12.96 6.84
CA ILE A 127 3.21 -12.10 5.83
C ILE A 127 4.28 -11.24 6.48
N GLN A 128 5.28 -10.85 5.70
CA GLN A 128 6.29 -9.94 6.21
C GLN A 128 5.76 -8.52 6.19
N ILE A 129 5.99 -7.79 7.28
CA ILE A 129 5.51 -6.43 7.42
C ILE A 129 6.68 -5.50 7.69
N ARG A 130 6.75 -4.41 6.91
CA ARG A 130 7.68 -3.32 7.18
C ARG A 130 6.88 -2.18 7.78
N TRP A 131 7.09 -1.94 9.06
CA TRP A 131 6.38 -0.89 9.78
C TRP A 131 7.01 0.46 9.50
N LEU A 132 6.18 1.45 9.17
CA LEU A 132 6.66 2.79 8.83
C LEU A 132 7.29 3.51 10.01
N ASN A 133 6.86 3.19 11.24
CA ASN A 133 7.40 3.81 12.44
C ASN A 133 8.56 3.04 13.06
N GLY A 134 9.14 2.09 12.33
CA GLY A 134 10.35 1.39 12.75
C GLY A 134 10.14 0.24 13.71
N GLU A 135 8.93 -0.26 13.88
CA GLU A 135 8.68 -1.43 14.73
C GLU A 135 8.97 -2.74 14.05
#